data_8ced55fefb7e4e1c275d091f8a2c34e1
#
_entry.id   8ced55fefb7e4e1c275d091f8a2c34e1
#
_cell.length_a   1.000
_cell.length_b   1.000
_cell.length_c   1.000
_cell.angle_alpha   90.00
_cell.angle_beta   90.00
_cell.angle_gamma   90.00
#
_symmetry.space_group_name_H-M   'P 1'
#
loop_
_entity.id
_entity.type
_entity.pdbx_description
1 polymer ?
#
loop_
_entity_poly.entity_id
_entity_poly.type
_entity_poly.pdbx_seq_one_letter_code
_entity_poly.pdbx_strand_id
1 'polypeptide(L)'
;MIDHTSDPKHATSVDRRTFLKRVGTAAASAAIASRLPAPGSAHAQDATLRPDPAAKRGGTLRYGVHTAPAHFDVHQSGTVANIGAQSPMYDTLLRRSPKDGQTIIPDLAWKWDISPDGKKYTFHLRKGVKFHDGADFTAEDVKATYDRIAHPPKGVVIPRTPLFATVSEIVVIDPHKIEFRMSEPRPKAFMLGAFASGWNIIVRKKSLEENGGNLRQVMAYPGTGPFKHVSRKDKEVWIMERNPDYWNKGLPLVDRLEIYHMPPFSAELGAAFLSGKLDYARLLDPVSWRKGKEMQGVSAAAFNQSVIQAVWMNMKKKPLADARVRRAMHLAMDRHTLIEVVKDTAPMQVGGFDYPFHPMSTPLAELEKKLGYQRDIKPAVQEARRLMKEAGYAQGIKGLDFVVRDANTFKLWAVAIQAMLKEHINIECNLRVVQISNWFEEVGGGNFDLGISAIVSTLMDPSDYFTAWYGKDGPQNYSYWTNPAFHDLTNQIDRELDDNRRKALVHKGEDILEQDPPLIPVAYEQIYDAWYNKVHGQNPSTYFGIYDVVRWDQVWLT
;
A
#
# COMPACT_ATOMS: atom_id res chain seq x y z
N MET A 1 30.63 -65.26 -9.45
CA MET A 1 31.72 -65.37 -10.40
C MET A 1 31.70 -64.17 -11.31
N ILE A 2 32.71 -63.38 -11.19
CA ILE A 2 33.44 -62.64 -12.25
C ILE A 2 32.69 -61.37 -12.70
N ASP A 3 33.30 -60.21 -12.80
CA ASP A 3 34.58 -59.64 -12.35
C ASP A 3 34.51 -58.13 -12.47
N HIS A 4 35.43 -57.50 -11.79
CA HIS A 4 35.69 -56.09 -11.71
C HIS A 4 36.28 -55.46 -12.97
N THR A 5 36.26 -54.16 -12.94
CA THR A 5 37.21 -53.15 -13.44
C THR A 5 36.77 -52.35 -14.67
N SER A 6 36.61 -51.03 -14.46
CA SER A 6 37.52 -50.02 -14.97
C SER A 6 37.00 -48.60 -14.74
N ASP A 7 37.68 -47.94 -13.95
CA ASP A 7 38.35 -46.62 -13.94
C ASP A 7 37.61 -45.36 -14.42
N PRO A 8 37.61 -44.29 -13.58
CA PRO A 8 36.97 -43.03 -13.82
C PRO A 8 37.96 -41.99 -14.38
N LYS A 9 37.81 -41.57 -15.60
CA LYS A 9 38.43 -40.33 -16.11
C LYS A 9 37.63 -39.79 -17.28
N HIS A 10 36.82 -38.72 -17.03
CA HIS A 10 36.62 -37.55 -17.87
C HIS A 10 35.61 -36.59 -17.21
N ALA A 11 36.10 -35.93 -16.16
CA ALA A 11 35.50 -34.71 -15.70
C ALA A 11 36.04 -33.57 -16.56
N THR A 12 35.28 -33.14 -17.54
CA THR A 12 35.56 -31.89 -18.26
C THR A 12 35.32 -30.71 -17.33
N SER A 13 36.43 -30.08 -16.93
CA SER A 13 36.45 -28.83 -16.20
C SER A 13 35.77 -27.75 -17.04
N VAL A 14 34.60 -27.30 -16.63
CA VAL A 14 34.00 -26.09 -17.19
C VAL A 14 34.78 -24.89 -16.69
N ASP A 15 35.43 -24.20 -17.61
CA ASP A 15 36.26 -23.04 -17.36
C ASP A 15 35.48 -21.95 -16.63
N ARG A 16 36.01 -21.48 -15.50
CA ARG A 16 35.49 -20.41 -14.67
C ARG A 16 35.21 -19.11 -15.45
N ARG A 17 35.84 -18.89 -16.58
CA ARG A 17 35.65 -17.71 -17.43
C ARG A 17 34.36 -17.81 -18.25
N THR A 18 33.92 -18.99 -18.61
CA THR A 18 32.66 -19.22 -19.38
C THR A 18 31.44 -19.17 -18.46
N PHE A 19 31.55 -19.55 -17.18
CA PHE A 19 30.50 -19.40 -16.18
C PHE A 19 30.24 -17.93 -15.84
N LEU A 20 31.29 -17.11 -15.71
CA LEU A 20 31.16 -15.67 -15.43
C LEU A 20 30.61 -14.84 -16.61
N LYS A 21 30.70 -15.33 -17.83
CA LYS A 21 30.06 -14.67 -19.00
C LYS A 21 28.56 -14.98 -19.17
N ARG A 22 28.02 -16.02 -18.54
CA ARG A 22 26.59 -16.35 -18.56
C ARG A 22 25.80 -15.82 -17.33
N VAL A 23 26.48 -15.38 -16.29
CA VAL A 23 25.84 -14.72 -15.12
C VAL A 23 25.83 -13.19 -15.29
N GLY A 24 26.53 -12.64 -16.29
CA GLY A 24 26.65 -11.20 -16.54
C GLY A 24 25.47 -10.53 -17.22
N THR A 25 24.37 -11.24 -17.53
CA THR A 25 23.18 -10.66 -18.21
C THR A 25 21.91 -10.62 -17.34
N ALA A 26 22.03 -10.93 -16.05
CA ALA A 26 20.91 -10.84 -15.12
C ALA A 26 21.13 -9.82 -13.98
N ALA A 27 22.17 -8.99 -14.06
CA ALA A 27 22.50 -7.97 -13.05
C ALA A 27 22.54 -6.55 -13.64
N ALA A 28 21.70 -6.26 -14.65
CA ALA A 28 21.57 -4.93 -15.23
C ALA A 28 20.23 -4.28 -14.88
N SER A 29 19.75 -4.46 -13.64
CA SER A 29 18.52 -3.83 -13.14
C SER A 29 18.73 -3.12 -11.81
N ALA A 30 19.85 -2.45 -11.63
CA ALA A 30 20.06 -1.63 -10.43
C ALA A 30 21.05 -0.49 -10.70
N ALA A 31 20.75 0.38 -11.64
CA ALA A 31 21.35 1.73 -11.71
C ALA A 31 20.55 2.60 -12.70
N ILE A 32 19.24 2.75 -12.50
CA ILE A 32 18.56 3.96 -12.94
C ILE A 32 18.58 4.90 -11.74
N ALA A 33 19.71 5.58 -11.57
CA ALA A 33 19.75 6.78 -10.78
C ALA A 33 18.72 7.72 -11.41
N SER A 34 17.62 7.94 -10.70
CA SER A 34 16.59 8.90 -11.03
C SER A 34 17.24 10.28 -11.16
N ARG A 35 17.54 10.71 -12.38
CA ARG A 35 17.68 12.12 -12.68
C ARG A 35 16.30 12.73 -12.52
N LEU A 36 16.00 13.20 -11.32
CA LEU A 36 14.93 14.17 -11.15
C LEU A 36 15.29 15.37 -12.02
N PRO A 37 14.41 15.82 -12.91
CA PRO A 37 14.64 17.03 -13.66
C PRO A 37 14.78 18.20 -12.65
N ALA A 38 15.75 19.08 -12.90
CA ALA A 38 15.99 20.28 -12.12
C ALA A 38 14.68 21.09 -11.92
N PRO A 39 14.55 21.88 -10.83
CA PRO A 39 13.38 22.70 -10.57
C PRO A 39 13.36 23.90 -11.53
N GLY A 40 12.86 23.66 -12.72
CA GLY A 40 12.52 24.67 -13.71
C GLY A 40 11.21 24.24 -14.30
N SER A 41 10.19 25.10 -14.22
CA SER A 41 8.86 25.01 -14.85
C SER A 41 8.64 23.75 -15.68
N ALA A 42 8.33 22.63 -15.05
CA ALA A 42 7.94 21.43 -15.74
C ALA A 42 6.57 21.71 -16.36
N HIS A 43 6.57 22.14 -17.60
CA HIS A 43 5.42 21.97 -18.46
C HIS A 43 5.21 20.48 -18.55
N ALA A 44 4.25 19.96 -17.81
CA ALA A 44 3.68 18.65 -18.08
C ALA A 44 2.97 18.78 -19.43
N GLN A 45 3.74 18.70 -20.53
CA GLN A 45 3.21 18.58 -21.86
C GLN A 45 2.43 17.27 -21.89
N ASP A 46 1.14 17.40 -22.19
CA ASP A 46 0.17 16.39 -22.61
C ASP A 46 0.64 14.91 -22.48
N ALA A 47 0.95 14.52 -21.23
CA ALA A 47 1.30 13.15 -20.87
C ALA A 47 0.04 12.28 -20.81
N THR A 48 -0.91 12.53 -21.70
CA THR A 48 -2.10 11.71 -21.89
C THR A 48 -1.64 10.30 -22.24
N LEU A 49 -2.10 9.32 -21.48
CA LEU A 49 -1.83 7.93 -21.79
C LEU A 49 -2.34 7.61 -23.19
N ARG A 50 -1.48 7.07 -24.03
CA ARG A 50 -1.85 6.61 -25.37
C ARG A 50 -1.86 5.10 -25.41
N PRO A 51 -2.75 4.48 -26.19
CA PRO A 51 -2.70 3.05 -26.44
C PRO A 51 -1.33 2.62 -26.95
N ASP A 52 -0.90 1.42 -26.56
CA ASP A 52 0.24 0.78 -27.21
C ASP A 52 -0.05 0.68 -28.73
N PRO A 53 0.88 1.06 -29.62
CA PRO A 53 0.69 0.91 -31.07
C PRO A 53 0.38 -0.52 -31.52
N ALA A 54 0.82 -1.54 -30.78
CA ALA A 54 0.53 -2.95 -31.03
C ALA A 54 -0.81 -3.41 -30.43
N ALA A 55 -1.49 -2.55 -29.66
CA ALA A 55 -2.67 -2.92 -28.93
C ALA A 55 -3.84 -3.30 -29.85
N LYS A 56 -4.49 -4.39 -29.49
CA LYS A 56 -5.76 -4.81 -30.10
C LYS A 56 -6.93 -4.31 -29.28
N ARG A 57 -8.05 -4.07 -29.96
CA ARG A 57 -9.32 -3.70 -29.31
C ARG A 57 -10.22 -4.91 -29.22
N GLY A 58 -10.99 -4.94 -28.13
CA GLY A 58 -12.04 -5.95 -27.95
C GLY A 58 -11.73 -6.96 -26.88
N GLY A 59 -12.70 -7.82 -26.65
CA GLY A 59 -12.61 -8.91 -25.72
C GLY A 59 -13.02 -8.58 -24.28
N THR A 60 -13.02 -9.62 -23.45
CA THR A 60 -13.39 -9.56 -22.04
C THR A 60 -12.19 -9.91 -21.17
N LEU A 61 -11.82 -9.01 -20.27
CA LEU A 61 -10.85 -9.28 -19.21
C LEU A 61 -11.58 -9.84 -17.99
N ARG A 62 -11.17 -11.03 -17.56
CA ARG A 62 -11.65 -11.68 -16.35
C ARG A 62 -10.57 -11.63 -15.29
N TYR A 63 -10.82 -10.93 -14.18
CA TYR A 63 -9.83 -10.86 -13.12
C TYR A 63 -10.41 -11.08 -11.73
N GLY A 64 -9.60 -11.69 -10.86
CA GLY A 64 -9.90 -11.85 -9.44
C GLY A 64 -9.40 -10.66 -8.64
N VAL A 65 -10.28 -10.11 -7.83
CA VAL A 65 -9.98 -9.04 -6.89
C VAL A 65 -10.41 -9.47 -5.49
N HIS A 66 -10.06 -8.69 -4.50
CA HIS A 66 -10.46 -8.85 -3.10
C HIS A 66 -11.98 -9.14 -2.94
N THR A 67 -12.42 -9.55 -1.76
CA THR A 67 -13.84 -9.73 -1.43
C THR A 67 -14.71 -8.55 -1.88
N ALA A 68 -16.00 -8.78 -2.02
CA ALA A 68 -16.96 -7.74 -2.41
C ALA A 68 -16.93 -6.54 -1.45
N PRO A 69 -17.16 -5.30 -1.97
CA PRO A 69 -17.23 -4.11 -1.13
C PRO A 69 -18.41 -4.18 -0.16
N ALA A 70 -18.19 -3.77 1.09
CA ALA A 70 -19.22 -3.70 2.11
C ALA A 70 -20.22 -2.54 1.88
N HIS A 71 -19.81 -1.55 1.09
CA HIS A 71 -20.60 -0.39 0.68
C HIS A 71 -20.01 0.23 -0.58
N PHE A 72 -20.68 1.23 -1.18
CA PHE A 72 -20.26 1.77 -2.49
C PHE A 72 -19.50 3.10 -2.42
N ASP A 73 -19.43 3.73 -1.29
CA ASP A 73 -18.70 5.00 -1.12
C ASP A 73 -17.19 4.79 -1.03
N VAL A 74 -16.48 5.11 -2.11
CA VAL A 74 -15.02 4.97 -2.17
C VAL A 74 -14.33 5.90 -1.16
N HIS A 75 -14.81 7.13 -0.97
CA HIS A 75 -14.21 8.07 -0.02
C HIS A 75 -14.30 7.59 1.44
N GLN A 76 -15.39 6.92 1.82
CA GLN A 76 -15.59 6.41 3.19
C GLN A 76 -14.91 5.05 3.44
N SER A 77 -14.18 4.52 2.46
CA SER A 77 -13.52 3.22 2.58
C SER A 77 -12.01 3.36 2.76
N GLY A 78 -11.42 2.42 3.50
CA GLY A 78 -9.97 2.21 3.60
C GLY A 78 -9.56 0.82 3.12
N THR A 79 -10.42 0.09 2.37
CA THR A 79 -10.16 -1.30 1.98
C THR A 79 -10.07 -1.49 0.47
N VAL A 80 -9.08 -2.29 0.04
CA VAL A 80 -8.91 -2.68 -1.37
C VAL A 80 -10.15 -3.38 -1.93
N ALA A 81 -10.95 -4.05 -1.09
CA ALA A 81 -12.22 -4.64 -1.48
C ALA A 81 -13.17 -3.60 -2.12
N ASN A 82 -13.16 -2.38 -1.61
CA ASN A 82 -14.00 -1.31 -2.14
C ASN A 82 -13.43 -0.72 -3.43
N ILE A 83 -12.19 -0.22 -3.39
CA ILE A 83 -11.60 0.49 -4.53
C ILE A 83 -11.30 -0.45 -5.71
N GLY A 84 -10.82 -1.67 -5.45
CA GLY A 84 -10.45 -2.62 -6.49
C GLY A 84 -11.60 -3.03 -7.40
N ALA A 85 -12.84 -3.05 -6.87
CA ALA A 85 -14.02 -3.38 -7.65
C ALA A 85 -14.60 -2.16 -8.40
N GLN A 86 -14.49 -0.95 -7.84
CA GLN A 86 -15.18 0.23 -8.35
C GLN A 86 -14.31 1.15 -9.20
N SER A 87 -13.00 1.09 -9.02
CA SER A 87 -12.05 2.00 -9.65
C SER A 87 -12.17 2.15 -11.17
N PRO A 88 -12.54 1.12 -11.97
CA PRO A 88 -12.67 1.31 -13.41
C PRO A 88 -13.78 2.29 -13.83
N MET A 89 -14.71 2.64 -12.92
CA MET A 89 -15.78 3.59 -13.20
C MET A 89 -15.40 5.06 -12.98
N TYR A 90 -14.23 5.34 -12.39
CA TYR A 90 -13.92 6.67 -11.89
C TYR A 90 -12.53 7.17 -12.33
N ASP A 91 -12.42 8.50 -12.44
CA ASP A 91 -11.15 9.21 -12.60
C ASP A 91 -10.85 10.07 -11.36
N THR A 92 -9.61 10.50 -11.27
CA THR A 92 -9.07 11.37 -10.21
C THR A 92 -8.61 12.70 -10.80
N LEU A 93 -8.22 13.65 -9.96
CA LEU A 93 -7.70 14.92 -10.46
C LEU A 93 -6.34 14.74 -11.15
N LEU A 94 -5.44 13.99 -10.53
CA LEU A 94 -4.19 13.48 -11.07
C LEU A 94 -4.17 11.95 -10.91
N ARG A 95 -3.29 11.25 -11.59
CA ARG A 95 -3.09 9.81 -11.36
C ARG A 95 -1.61 9.43 -11.34
N ARG A 96 -1.33 8.26 -10.80
CA ARG A 96 -0.02 7.65 -10.95
C ARG A 96 0.08 6.97 -12.31
N SER A 97 1.26 7.06 -12.92
CA SER A 97 1.55 6.41 -14.20
C SER A 97 1.39 4.89 -14.08
N PRO A 98 0.59 4.25 -14.92
CA PRO A 98 0.50 2.79 -14.95
C PRO A 98 1.80 2.12 -15.43
N LYS A 99 2.79 2.88 -15.90
CA LYS A 99 4.08 2.35 -16.36
C LYS A 99 5.04 2.03 -15.22
N ASP A 100 5.02 2.84 -14.16
CA ASP A 100 5.94 2.71 -13.02
C ASP A 100 5.23 2.76 -11.64
N GLY A 101 3.95 3.13 -11.61
CA GLY A 101 3.17 3.29 -10.39
C GLY A 101 3.63 4.44 -9.48
N GLN A 102 4.61 5.24 -9.88
CA GLN A 102 5.23 6.28 -9.06
C GLN A 102 5.05 7.70 -9.63
N THR A 103 5.33 7.87 -10.92
CA THR A 103 5.25 9.16 -11.58
C THR A 103 3.83 9.71 -11.55
N ILE A 104 3.66 10.93 -11.04
CA ILE A 104 2.37 11.62 -11.09
C ILE A 104 2.18 12.21 -12.48
N ILE A 105 1.07 11.86 -13.11
CA ILE A 105 0.71 12.28 -14.46
C ILE A 105 -0.66 12.97 -14.48
N PRO A 106 -0.96 13.75 -15.54
CA PRO A 106 -2.28 14.33 -15.76
C PRO A 106 -3.39 13.28 -15.82
N ASP A 107 -4.54 13.63 -15.24
CA ASP A 107 -5.78 12.90 -15.38
C ASP A 107 -6.91 13.87 -15.76
N LEU A 108 -7.94 14.09 -14.94
CA LEU A 108 -8.96 15.11 -15.20
C LEU A 108 -8.38 16.53 -15.22
N ALA A 109 -7.32 16.79 -14.45
CA ALA A 109 -6.46 17.96 -14.66
C ALA A 109 -5.35 17.62 -15.66
N TRP A 110 -5.27 18.39 -16.76
CA TRP A 110 -4.24 18.21 -17.78
C TRP A 110 -2.95 18.97 -17.48
N LYS A 111 -3.03 19.97 -16.59
CA LYS A 111 -1.91 20.79 -16.13
C LYS A 111 -2.18 21.29 -14.70
N TRP A 112 -1.12 21.53 -13.95
CA TRP A 112 -1.19 22.22 -12.65
C TRP A 112 -0.01 23.19 -12.48
N ASP A 113 -0.24 24.23 -11.69
CA ASP A 113 0.76 25.21 -11.28
C ASP A 113 0.81 25.24 -9.74
N ILE A 114 2.00 25.35 -9.18
CA ILE A 114 2.22 25.47 -7.73
C ILE A 114 2.95 26.77 -7.46
N SER A 115 2.44 27.58 -6.51
CA SER A 115 3.11 28.80 -6.13
C SER A 115 4.48 28.52 -5.47
N PRO A 116 5.45 29.45 -5.59
CA PRO A 116 6.80 29.25 -5.02
C PRO A 116 6.81 28.97 -3.51
N ASP A 117 5.84 29.50 -2.77
CA ASP A 117 5.68 29.28 -1.34
C ASP A 117 4.95 27.97 -0.98
N GLY A 118 4.56 27.16 -1.98
CA GLY A 118 3.86 25.89 -1.78
C GLY A 118 2.44 26.02 -1.23
N LYS A 119 1.85 27.22 -1.20
CA LYS A 119 0.54 27.48 -0.60
C LYS A 119 -0.63 27.53 -1.58
N LYS A 120 -0.37 27.49 -2.90
CA LYS A 120 -1.42 27.49 -3.92
C LYS A 120 -1.16 26.40 -4.95
N TYR A 121 -2.17 25.61 -5.20
CA TYR A 121 -2.20 24.58 -6.24
C TYR A 121 -3.33 24.91 -7.20
N THR A 122 -3.00 25.30 -8.43
CA THR A 122 -3.98 25.65 -9.47
C THR A 122 -4.05 24.54 -10.50
N PHE A 123 -5.22 23.96 -10.71
CA PHE A 123 -5.44 22.89 -11.68
C PHE A 123 -6.24 23.39 -12.87
N HIS A 124 -5.78 23.02 -14.07
CA HIS A 124 -6.45 23.26 -15.35
C HIS A 124 -7.15 21.95 -15.77
N LEU A 125 -8.47 21.98 -15.81
CA LEU A 125 -9.30 20.80 -16.05
C LEU A 125 -9.52 20.55 -17.55
N ARG A 126 -9.68 19.29 -17.92
CA ARG A 126 -10.04 18.92 -19.30
C ARG A 126 -11.43 19.40 -19.64
N LYS A 127 -11.60 19.89 -20.88
CA LYS A 127 -12.89 20.27 -21.44
C LYS A 127 -13.56 19.09 -22.12
N GLY A 128 -14.90 19.07 -22.12
CA GLY A 128 -15.69 18.06 -22.83
C GLY A 128 -15.69 16.67 -22.19
N VAL A 129 -15.24 16.54 -20.95
CA VAL A 129 -15.40 15.31 -20.17
C VAL A 129 -16.85 15.16 -19.75
N LYS A 130 -17.40 13.94 -19.89
CA LYS A 130 -18.75 13.60 -19.48
C LYS A 130 -18.75 12.56 -18.36
N PHE A 131 -19.67 12.72 -17.42
CA PHE A 131 -20.03 11.64 -16.54
C PHE A 131 -20.79 10.54 -17.29
N HIS A 132 -20.90 9.35 -16.70
CA HIS A 132 -21.56 8.20 -17.32
C HIS A 132 -23.03 8.42 -17.68
N ASP A 133 -23.68 9.38 -17.05
CA ASP A 133 -25.05 9.80 -17.32
C ASP A 133 -25.17 10.94 -18.35
N GLY A 134 -24.04 11.33 -18.97
CA GLY A 134 -23.97 12.36 -20.01
C GLY A 134 -23.79 13.79 -19.50
N ALA A 135 -23.82 14.03 -18.19
CA ALA A 135 -23.59 15.38 -17.64
C ALA A 135 -22.15 15.84 -17.84
N ASP A 136 -21.95 17.15 -17.95
CA ASP A 136 -20.63 17.75 -18.06
C ASP A 136 -19.89 17.70 -16.73
N PHE A 137 -18.59 17.37 -16.77
CA PHE A 137 -17.66 17.52 -15.67
C PHE A 137 -17.11 18.96 -15.63
N THR A 138 -17.12 19.56 -14.44
CA THR A 138 -16.64 20.91 -14.20
C THR A 138 -15.86 21.06 -12.89
N ALA A 139 -15.29 22.24 -12.67
CA ALA A 139 -14.60 22.59 -11.43
C ALA A 139 -15.51 22.54 -10.18
N GLU A 140 -16.84 22.67 -10.37
CA GLU A 140 -17.80 22.52 -9.27
C GLU A 140 -17.84 21.09 -8.72
N ASP A 141 -17.67 20.07 -9.57
CA ASP A 141 -17.60 18.67 -9.13
C ASP A 141 -16.31 18.40 -8.35
N VAL A 142 -15.20 18.99 -8.79
CA VAL A 142 -13.91 18.92 -8.08
C VAL A 142 -14.03 19.60 -6.72
N LYS A 143 -14.61 20.81 -6.66
CA LYS A 143 -14.84 21.52 -5.40
C LYS A 143 -15.71 20.70 -4.46
N ALA A 144 -16.86 20.23 -4.91
CA ALA A 144 -17.78 19.44 -4.08
C ALA A 144 -17.11 18.16 -3.55
N THR A 145 -16.29 17.51 -4.37
CA THR A 145 -15.53 16.32 -3.98
C THR A 145 -14.55 16.63 -2.85
N TYR A 146 -13.68 17.64 -3.03
CA TYR A 146 -12.63 17.93 -2.06
C TYR A 146 -13.11 18.70 -0.83
N ASP A 147 -14.17 19.51 -0.94
CA ASP A 147 -14.86 20.08 0.23
C ASP A 147 -15.40 18.95 1.12
N ARG A 148 -16.01 17.92 0.51
CA ARG A 148 -16.49 16.74 1.23
C ARG A 148 -15.37 15.94 1.87
N ILE A 149 -14.22 15.79 1.20
CA ILE A 149 -13.07 15.06 1.75
C ILE A 149 -12.45 15.83 2.91
N ALA A 150 -12.25 17.15 2.76
CA ALA A 150 -11.63 17.99 3.78
C ALA A 150 -12.57 18.25 4.97
N HIS A 151 -13.87 18.41 4.71
CA HIS A 151 -14.90 18.75 5.68
C HIS A 151 -16.12 17.80 5.53
N PRO A 152 -16.01 16.54 5.96
CA PRO A 152 -17.07 15.56 5.79
C PRO A 152 -18.38 16.01 6.47
N PRO A 153 -19.55 15.77 5.86
CA PRO A 153 -20.83 16.00 6.50
C PRO A 153 -20.99 15.15 7.78
N LYS A 154 -21.90 15.58 8.66
CA LYS A 154 -22.19 14.83 9.90
C LYS A 154 -22.55 13.37 9.60
N GLY A 155 -21.87 12.43 10.26
CA GLY A 155 -22.07 10.99 10.09
C GLY A 155 -21.31 10.37 8.90
N VAL A 156 -20.58 11.17 8.12
CA VAL A 156 -19.68 10.70 7.06
C VAL A 156 -18.24 10.71 7.58
N VAL A 157 -17.57 9.56 7.57
CA VAL A 157 -16.18 9.42 8.03
C VAL A 157 -15.29 9.11 6.83
N ILE A 158 -14.34 9.98 6.55
CA ILE A 158 -13.41 9.86 5.41
C ILE A 158 -11.98 9.72 5.93
N PRO A 159 -11.33 8.55 5.80
CA PRO A 159 -9.96 8.34 6.30
C PRO A 159 -8.91 9.29 5.74
N ARG A 160 -9.15 9.91 4.57
CA ARG A 160 -8.21 10.86 3.90
C ARG A 160 -8.39 12.31 4.31
N THR A 161 -9.38 12.65 5.16
CA THR A 161 -9.55 14.03 5.67
C THR A 161 -8.23 14.64 6.18
N PRO A 162 -7.38 13.94 6.95
CA PRO A 162 -6.11 14.52 7.43
C PRO A 162 -5.13 14.92 6.32
N LEU A 163 -5.18 14.29 5.13
CA LEU A 163 -4.30 14.64 4.01
C LEU A 163 -4.56 16.07 3.51
N PHE A 164 -5.78 16.55 3.69
CA PHE A 164 -6.25 17.87 3.24
C PHE A 164 -6.47 18.87 4.40
N ALA A 165 -6.00 18.55 5.60
CA ALA A 165 -6.18 19.41 6.79
C ALA A 165 -5.60 20.83 6.65
N THR A 166 -4.61 21.02 5.79
CA THR A 166 -4.04 22.34 5.50
C THR A 166 -4.76 23.08 4.37
N VAL A 167 -5.71 22.49 3.69
CA VAL A 167 -6.53 23.17 2.68
C VAL A 167 -7.50 24.11 3.40
N SER A 168 -7.28 25.41 3.26
CA SER A 168 -8.10 26.44 3.89
C SER A 168 -9.25 26.92 3.02
N GLU A 169 -9.09 26.84 1.69
CA GLU A 169 -10.11 27.30 0.72
C GLU A 169 -9.94 26.60 -0.62
N ILE A 170 -11.05 26.28 -1.27
CA ILE A 170 -11.11 25.73 -2.64
C ILE A 170 -11.92 26.70 -3.49
N VAL A 171 -11.26 27.35 -4.45
CA VAL A 171 -11.81 28.43 -5.28
C VAL A 171 -12.02 27.96 -6.71
N VAL A 172 -13.26 27.96 -7.17
CA VAL A 172 -13.59 27.79 -8.59
C VAL A 172 -13.30 29.12 -9.31
N ILE A 173 -12.31 29.14 -10.19
CA ILE A 173 -11.92 30.33 -10.97
C ILE A 173 -12.80 30.44 -12.22
N ASP A 174 -12.98 29.33 -12.92
CA ASP A 174 -13.89 29.15 -14.05
C ASP A 174 -14.31 27.66 -14.16
N PRO A 175 -15.22 27.28 -15.05
CA PRO A 175 -15.69 25.88 -15.15
C PRO A 175 -14.59 24.84 -15.36
N HIS A 176 -13.40 25.26 -15.81
CA HIS A 176 -12.26 24.36 -16.09
C HIS A 176 -10.98 24.78 -15.38
N LYS A 177 -11.10 25.59 -14.32
CA LYS A 177 -9.94 26.02 -13.53
C LYS A 177 -10.29 26.14 -12.06
N ILE A 178 -9.50 25.52 -11.19
CA ILE A 178 -9.72 25.48 -9.75
C ILE A 178 -8.42 25.71 -9.00
N GLU A 179 -8.47 26.42 -7.87
CA GLU A 179 -7.33 26.72 -7.02
C GLU A 179 -7.58 26.20 -5.60
N PHE A 180 -6.63 25.44 -5.06
CA PHE A 180 -6.57 25.04 -3.65
C PHE A 180 -5.60 25.95 -2.92
N ARG A 181 -6.07 26.61 -1.87
CA ARG A 181 -5.29 27.48 -0.99
C ARG A 181 -4.98 26.76 0.31
N MET A 182 -3.74 26.79 0.71
CA MET A 182 -3.23 26.12 1.88
C MET A 182 -2.95 27.12 3.00
N SER A 183 -3.34 26.83 4.23
CA SER A 183 -2.97 27.62 5.43
C SER A 183 -1.47 27.55 5.69
N GLU A 184 -0.86 26.38 5.44
CA GLU A 184 0.58 26.14 5.58
C GLU A 184 1.11 25.39 4.35
N PRO A 185 2.39 25.55 3.97
CA PRO A 185 2.97 24.77 2.89
C PRO A 185 3.08 23.29 3.29
N ARG A 186 2.98 22.42 2.29
CA ARG A 186 3.22 20.98 2.45
C ARG A 186 4.20 20.52 1.38
N PRO A 187 4.98 19.44 1.62
CA PRO A 187 5.86 18.89 0.61
C PRO A 187 5.10 18.60 -0.69
N LYS A 188 5.70 19.03 -1.81
CA LYS A 188 5.09 18.89 -3.13
C LYS A 188 4.74 17.44 -3.45
N ALA A 189 5.65 16.50 -3.15
CA ALA A 189 5.42 15.07 -3.39
C ALA A 189 4.22 14.54 -2.60
N PHE A 190 4.06 14.98 -1.33
CA PHE A 190 2.92 14.64 -0.49
C PHE A 190 1.60 15.12 -1.10
N MET A 191 1.48 16.40 -1.43
CA MET A 191 0.23 16.96 -1.95
C MET A 191 -0.13 16.41 -3.33
N LEU A 192 0.83 16.30 -4.25
CA LEU A 192 0.58 15.69 -5.55
C LEU A 192 0.18 14.21 -5.41
N GLY A 193 0.81 13.48 -4.49
CA GLY A 193 0.41 12.13 -4.13
C GLY A 193 -1.02 12.05 -3.60
N ALA A 194 -1.42 12.98 -2.74
CA ALA A 194 -2.80 13.05 -2.23
C ALA A 194 -3.82 13.32 -3.35
N PHE A 195 -3.53 14.26 -4.28
CA PHE A 195 -4.39 14.52 -5.43
C PHE A 195 -4.42 13.38 -6.46
N ALA A 196 -3.39 12.53 -6.50
CA ALA A 196 -3.31 11.36 -7.39
C ALA A 196 -3.76 10.06 -6.71
N SER A 197 -4.15 10.12 -5.45
CA SER A 197 -4.63 8.93 -4.73
C SER A 197 -5.92 8.40 -5.37
N GLY A 198 -5.92 7.13 -5.74
CA GLY A 198 -7.08 6.46 -6.31
C GLY A 198 -8.33 6.44 -5.41
N TRP A 199 -8.15 6.72 -4.12
CA TRP A 199 -9.26 6.89 -3.17
C TRP A 199 -9.98 8.23 -3.32
N ASN A 200 -9.36 9.22 -3.94
CA ASN A 200 -9.88 10.58 -4.09
C ASN A 200 -10.48 10.76 -5.50
N ILE A 201 -11.31 9.78 -5.90
CA ILE A 201 -12.09 9.83 -7.14
C ILE A 201 -12.95 11.09 -7.19
N ILE A 202 -13.12 11.65 -8.39
CA ILE A 202 -14.03 12.78 -8.55
C ILE A 202 -15.48 12.28 -8.61
N VAL A 203 -16.30 12.79 -7.71
CA VAL A 203 -17.71 12.48 -7.60
C VAL A 203 -18.53 13.66 -8.15
N ARG A 204 -19.57 13.35 -8.90
CA ARG A 204 -20.50 14.35 -9.40
C ARG A 204 -21.16 15.12 -8.25
N LYS A 205 -21.12 16.45 -8.26
CA LYS A 205 -21.72 17.33 -7.24
C LYS A 205 -23.18 16.96 -6.96
N LYS A 206 -23.98 16.78 -8.01
CA LYS A 206 -25.38 16.40 -7.90
C LYS A 206 -25.58 15.07 -7.15
N SER A 207 -24.71 14.07 -7.36
CA SER A 207 -24.80 12.80 -6.64
C SER A 207 -24.57 12.97 -5.13
N LEU A 208 -23.70 13.90 -4.73
CA LEU A 208 -23.49 14.23 -3.33
C LEU A 208 -24.70 14.97 -2.74
N GLU A 209 -25.23 15.94 -3.45
CA GLU A 209 -26.38 16.74 -3.01
C GLU A 209 -27.65 15.87 -2.81
N GLU A 210 -27.97 15.02 -3.78
CA GLU A 210 -29.14 14.13 -3.75
C GLU A 210 -29.08 13.07 -2.64
N ASN A 211 -27.89 12.75 -2.14
CA ASN A 211 -27.68 11.72 -1.12
C ASN A 211 -27.13 12.28 0.21
N GLY A 212 -27.25 13.59 0.45
CA GLY A 212 -26.77 14.22 1.69
C GLY A 212 -25.29 13.99 1.95
N GLY A 213 -24.49 13.85 0.89
CA GLY A 213 -23.06 13.56 0.96
C GLY A 213 -22.70 12.14 1.38
N ASN A 214 -23.65 11.19 1.47
CA ASN A 214 -23.38 9.79 1.87
C ASN A 214 -23.75 8.80 0.76
N LEU A 215 -22.73 8.22 0.12
CA LEU A 215 -22.90 7.31 -1.03
C LEU A 215 -22.80 5.81 -0.66
N ARG A 216 -22.80 5.48 0.62
CA ARG A 216 -22.58 4.06 1.04
C ARG A 216 -23.59 3.08 0.43
N GLN A 217 -24.81 3.50 0.20
CA GLN A 217 -25.89 2.68 -0.38
C GLN A 217 -26.13 2.96 -1.87
N VAL A 218 -25.39 3.89 -2.48
CA VAL A 218 -25.56 4.30 -3.87
C VAL A 218 -24.59 3.51 -4.75
N MET A 219 -25.07 2.40 -5.32
CA MET A 219 -24.27 1.60 -6.22
C MET A 219 -24.09 2.31 -7.57
N ALA A 220 -22.86 2.28 -8.11
CA ALA A 220 -22.53 2.75 -9.46
C ALA A 220 -23.01 4.19 -9.74
N TYR A 221 -22.86 5.12 -8.76
CA TYR A 221 -23.08 6.54 -9.03
C TYR A 221 -22.20 7.01 -10.20
N PRO A 222 -22.69 7.97 -11.03
CA PRO A 222 -22.02 8.34 -12.26
C PRO A 222 -20.57 8.79 -12.03
N GLY A 223 -19.62 8.12 -12.68
CA GLY A 223 -18.21 8.48 -12.77
C GLY A 223 -17.87 8.99 -14.15
N THR A 224 -16.61 9.36 -14.37
CA THR A 224 -16.03 9.78 -15.65
C THR A 224 -15.15 8.71 -16.27
N GLY A 225 -14.98 7.57 -15.60
CA GLY A 225 -13.99 6.54 -15.90
C GLY A 225 -14.23 5.75 -17.19
N PRO A 226 -13.26 4.89 -17.55
CA PRO A 226 -13.25 4.15 -18.82
C PRO A 226 -14.33 3.07 -18.93
N PHE A 227 -14.91 2.60 -17.82
CA PHE A 227 -15.94 1.57 -17.85
C PHE A 227 -17.20 2.01 -17.12
N LYS A 228 -18.35 1.50 -17.59
CA LYS A 228 -19.69 1.72 -17.02
C LYS A 228 -20.22 0.44 -16.38
N HIS A 229 -20.95 0.57 -15.30
CA HIS A 229 -21.68 -0.52 -14.68
C HIS A 229 -22.70 -1.15 -15.63
N VAL A 230 -22.75 -2.48 -15.67
CA VAL A 230 -23.78 -3.27 -16.37
C VAL A 230 -24.61 -4.04 -15.37
N SER A 231 -23.97 -4.90 -14.59
CA SER A 231 -24.67 -5.73 -13.61
C SER A 231 -23.72 -6.16 -12.50
N ARG A 232 -24.29 -6.56 -11.36
CA ARG A 232 -23.55 -7.13 -10.23
C ARG A 232 -24.35 -8.29 -9.64
N LYS A 233 -23.69 -9.43 -9.49
CA LYS A 233 -24.16 -10.51 -8.63
C LYS A 233 -23.39 -10.42 -7.32
N ASP A 234 -24.13 -10.16 -6.24
CA ASP A 234 -23.49 -9.86 -4.94
C ASP A 234 -22.51 -10.95 -4.53
N LYS A 235 -21.32 -10.52 -4.01
CA LYS A 235 -20.22 -11.38 -3.57
C LYS A 235 -19.65 -12.32 -4.62
N GLU A 236 -20.11 -12.28 -5.86
CA GLU A 236 -19.63 -13.17 -6.92
C GLU A 236 -18.88 -12.40 -8.01
N VAL A 237 -19.59 -11.55 -8.78
CA VAL A 237 -19.02 -10.88 -9.94
C VAL A 237 -19.64 -9.50 -10.17
N TRP A 238 -18.80 -8.55 -10.57
CA TRP A 238 -19.21 -7.24 -11.08
C TRP A 238 -18.87 -7.13 -12.55
N ILE A 239 -19.84 -6.80 -13.38
CA ILE A 239 -19.73 -6.72 -14.83
C ILE A 239 -19.77 -5.26 -15.24
N MET A 240 -18.80 -4.85 -16.03
CA MET A 240 -18.68 -3.52 -16.60
C MET A 240 -18.39 -3.61 -18.09
N GLU A 241 -18.84 -2.62 -18.83
CA GLU A 241 -18.55 -2.46 -20.25
C GLU A 241 -17.84 -1.15 -20.54
N ARG A 242 -17.16 -1.09 -21.68
CA ARG A 242 -16.43 0.08 -22.15
C ARG A 242 -17.35 1.31 -22.20
N ASN A 243 -16.86 2.44 -21.67
CA ASN A 243 -17.48 3.75 -21.86
C ASN A 243 -17.13 4.28 -23.27
N PRO A 244 -18.07 4.35 -24.23
CA PRO A 244 -17.78 4.83 -25.59
C PRO A 244 -17.43 6.33 -25.61
N ASP A 245 -17.90 7.08 -24.60
CA ASP A 245 -17.72 8.52 -24.47
C ASP A 245 -16.52 8.88 -23.61
N TYR A 246 -15.64 7.90 -23.29
CA TYR A 246 -14.48 8.16 -22.45
C TYR A 246 -13.62 9.29 -23.03
N TRP A 247 -13.26 10.22 -22.18
CA TRP A 247 -12.55 11.44 -22.58
C TRP A 247 -11.18 11.16 -23.19
N ASN A 248 -10.47 10.10 -22.72
CA ASN A 248 -9.18 9.70 -23.25
C ASN A 248 -9.37 8.83 -24.50
N LYS A 249 -9.38 9.51 -25.65
CA LYS A 249 -9.69 8.87 -26.93
C LYS A 249 -8.72 7.74 -27.28
N GLY A 250 -9.29 6.64 -27.68
CA GLY A 250 -8.53 5.41 -27.96
C GLY A 250 -8.56 4.39 -26.82
N LEU A 251 -9.00 4.77 -25.64
CA LEU A 251 -9.15 3.92 -24.46
C LEU A 251 -10.62 3.82 -24.03
N PRO A 252 -10.98 2.80 -23.25
CA PRO A 252 -10.22 1.60 -22.92
C PRO A 252 -10.10 0.64 -24.12
N LEU A 253 -9.21 -0.36 -24.04
CA LEU A 253 -8.93 -1.27 -25.16
C LEU A 253 -9.84 -2.51 -25.14
N VAL A 254 -10.08 -3.12 -23.97
CA VAL A 254 -11.05 -4.22 -23.82
C VAL A 254 -12.49 -3.70 -23.82
N ASP A 255 -13.42 -4.55 -24.26
CA ASP A 255 -14.85 -4.19 -24.32
C ASP A 255 -15.55 -4.36 -22.96
N ARG A 256 -15.08 -5.32 -22.16
CA ARG A 256 -15.78 -5.77 -20.96
C ARG A 256 -14.80 -6.18 -19.88
N LEU A 257 -15.18 -5.88 -18.64
CA LEU A 257 -14.54 -6.40 -17.43
C LEU A 257 -15.52 -7.32 -16.69
N GLU A 258 -15.03 -8.48 -16.27
CA GLU A 258 -15.68 -9.37 -15.32
C GLU A 258 -14.80 -9.46 -14.06
N ILE A 259 -15.24 -8.81 -13.00
CA ILE A 259 -14.51 -8.64 -11.75
C ILE A 259 -15.04 -9.67 -10.75
N TYR A 260 -14.28 -10.73 -10.52
CA TYR A 260 -14.67 -11.80 -9.60
C TYR A 260 -14.23 -11.49 -8.18
N HIS A 261 -15.17 -11.55 -7.23
CA HIS A 261 -14.90 -11.33 -5.81
C HIS A 261 -14.42 -12.62 -5.16
N MET A 262 -13.15 -12.66 -4.77
CA MET A 262 -12.53 -13.81 -4.12
C MET A 262 -11.63 -13.34 -2.97
N PRO A 263 -11.58 -14.07 -1.82
CA PRO A 263 -10.70 -13.69 -0.73
C PRO A 263 -9.23 -13.65 -1.18
N PRO A 264 -8.45 -12.64 -0.75
CA PRO A 264 -7.02 -12.60 -1.04
C PRO A 264 -6.29 -13.77 -0.38
N PHE A 265 -5.20 -14.21 -1.00
CA PHE A 265 -4.35 -15.33 -0.54
C PHE A 265 -5.13 -16.65 -0.31
N SER A 266 -6.27 -16.84 -0.98
CA SER A 266 -7.11 -18.01 -0.83
C SER A 266 -6.81 -19.08 -1.89
N ALA A 267 -7.00 -20.35 -1.51
CA ALA A 267 -6.95 -21.46 -2.44
C ALA A 267 -8.02 -21.38 -3.54
N GLU A 268 -9.17 -20.72 -3.26
CA GLU A 268 -10.23 -20.47 -4.24
C GLU A 268 -9.74 -19.58 -5.38
N LEU A 269 -9.11 -18.44 -5.04
CA LEU A 269 -8.51 -17.51 -6.02
C LEU A 269 -7.42 -18.23 -6.84
N GLY A 270 -6.55 -18.98 -6.16
CA GLY A 270 -5.50 -19.77 -6.79
C GLY A 270 -6.06 -20.80 -7.77
N ALA A 271 -7.06 -21.59 -7.37
CA ALA A 271 -7.70 -22.59 -8.22
C ALA A 271 -8.40 -21.95 -9.43
N ALA A 272 -9.10 -20.83 -9.24
CA ALA A 272 -9.75 -20.11 -10.33
C ALA A 272 -8.73 -19.60 -11.37
N PHE A 273 -7.57 -19.11 -10.94
CA PHE A 273 -6.50 -18.69 -11.84
C PHE A 273 -5.86 -19.89 -12.55
N LEU A 274 -5.42 -20.91 -11.81
CA LEU A 274 -4.72 -22.07 -12.36
C LEU A 274 -5.59 -22.89 -13.35
N SER A 275 -6.91 -22.83 -13.21
CA SER A 275 -7.86 -23.48 -14.15
C SER A 275 -8.18 -22.64 -15.40
N GLY A 276 -7.67 -21.42 -15.52
CA GLY A 276 -7.97 -20.51 -16.64
C GLY A 276 -9.33 -19.81 -16.56
N LYS A 277 -10.04 -19.90 -15.43
CA LYS A 277 -11.28 -19.12 -15.20
C LYS A 277 -11.01 -17.61 -15.17
N LEU A 278 -9.84 -17.21 -14.65
CA LEU A 278 -9.37 -15.83 -14.61
C LEU A 278 -8.23 -15.64 -15.61
N ASP A 279 -8.21 -14.46 -16.25
CA ASP A 279 -7.12 -14.04 -17.13
C ASP A 279 -5.97 -13.39 -16.35
N TYR A 280 -6.33 -12.76 -15.21
CA TYR A 280 -5.42 -12.09 -14.28
C TYR A 280 -5.86 -12.37 -12.83
N ALA A 281 -4.93 -12.69 -11.96
CA ALA A 281 -5.19 -12.83 -10.53
C ALA A 281 -4.20 -11.99 -9.74
N ARG A 282 -4.72 -11.26 -8.76
CA ARG A 282 -3.98 -10.45 -7.82
C ARG A 282 -4.11 -11.00 -6.41
N LEU A 283 -3.07 -10.81 -5.58
CA LEU A 283 -3.04 -11.31 -4.20
C LEU A 283 -3.16 -12.85 -4.13
N LEU A 284 -2.48 -13.54 -5.04
CA LEU A 284 -2.39 -15.00 -5.01
C LEU A 284 -1.66 -15.48 -3.75
N ASP A 285 -2.11 -16.60 -3.23
CA ASP A 285 -1.36 -17.31 -2.20
C ASP A 285 -0.01 -17.81 -2.75
N PRO A 286 1.04 -17.92 -1.89
CA PRO A 286 2.38 -18.28 -2.35
C PRO A 286 2.46 -19.62 -3.07
N VAL A 287 1.61 -20.59 -2.72
CA VAL A 287 1.61 -21.93 -3.34
C VAL A 287 1.06 -21.84 -4.77
N SER A 288 -0.08 -21.19 -4.94
CA SER A 288 -0.70 -20.99 -6.26
C SER A 288 0.14 -20.10 -7.16
N TRP A 289 0.79 -19.07 -6.60
CA TRP A 289 1.69 -18.21 -7.36
C TRP A 289 2.92 -18.95 -7.88
N ARG A 290 3.57 -19.79 -7.05
CA ARG A 290 4.70 -20.65 -7.50
C ARG A 290 4.27 -21.58 -8.63
N LYS A 291 3.12 -22.26 -8.48
CA LYS A 291 2.57 -23.11 -9.54
C LYS A 291 2.27 -22.33 -10.84
N GLY A 292 1.63 -21.18 -10.72
CA GLY A 292 1.33 -20.32 -11.86
C GLY A 292 2.60 -19.87 -12.60
N LYS A 293 3.66 -19.52 -11.87
CA LYS A 293 4.96 -19.11 -12.44
C LYS A 293 5.63 -20.24 -13.26
N GLU A 294 5.36 -21.49 -12.95
CA GLU A 294 5.87 -22.66 -13.66
C GLU A 294 5.03 -23.04 -14.88
N MET A 295 3.81 -22.49 -15.02
CA MET A 295 2.93 -22.79 -16.13
C MET A 295 3.40 -22.12 -17.42
N GLN A 296 3.35 -22.90 -18.53
CA GLN A 296 3.60 -22.34 -19.85
C GLN A 296 2.50 -21.31 -20.21
N GLY A 297 2.89 -20.17 -20.75
CA GLY A 297 1.96 -19.12 -21.17
C GLY A 297 1.43 -18.25 -20.01
N VAL A 298 2.06 -18.32 -18.84
CA VAL A 298 1.76 -17.49 -17.68
C VAL A 298 2.96 -16.62 -17.32
N SER A 299 2.71 -15.39 -16.98
CA SER A 299 3.66 -14.46 -16.37
C SER A 299 3.26 -14.18 -14.92
N ALA A 300 4.27 -13.96 -14.07
CA ALA A 300 4.05 -13.69 -12.65
C ALA A 300 5.01 -12.60 -12.16
N ALA A 301 4.54 -11.77 -11.24
CA ALA A 301 5.31 -10.71 -10.60
C ALA A 301 5.11 -10.74 -9.08
N ALA A 302 6.16 -10.34 -8.36
CA ALA A 302 6.10 -10.06 -6.93
C ALA A 302 6.59 -8.63 -6.71
N PHE A 303 5.89 -7.88 -5.87
CA PHE A 303 6.27 -6.50 -5.53
C PHE A 303 5.84 -6.15 -4.11
N ASN A 304 6.48 -5.14 -3.57
CA ASN A 304 6.34 -4.77 -2.18
C ASN A 304 5.12 -3.87 -1.98
N GLN A 305 4.49 -3.97 -0.82
CA GLN A 305 3.35 -3.18 -0.44
C GLN A 305 3.60 -2.49 0.90
N SER A 306 3.07 -1.28 1.08
CA SER A 306 3.15 -0.54 2.33
C SER A 306 2.08 -1.00 3.33
N VAL A 307 2.05 -2.30 3.58
CA VAL A 307 1.24 -2.91 4.65
C VAL A 307 2.20 -3.51 5.66
N ILE A 308 2.30 -2.87 6.81
CA ILE A 308 3.10 -3.35 7.92
C ILE A 308 2.28 -4.33 8.76
N GLN A 309 2.90 -5.44 9.08
CA GLN A 309 2.44 -6.39 10.10
C GLN A 309 3.18 -6.06 11.39
N ALA A 310 2.46 -5.77 12.46
CA ALA A 310 3.10 -5.27 13.68
C ALA A 310 2.45 -5.80 14.96
N VAL A 311 3.23 -5.77 16.05
CA VAL A 311 2.74 -5.98 17.41
C VAL A 311 2.73 -4.65 18.14
N TRP A 312 1.55 -4.15 18.49
CA TRP A 312 1.37 -2.98 19.35
C TRP A 312 1.61 -3.34 20.79
N MET A 313 2.22 -2.41 21.55
CA MET A 313 2.50 -2.52 22.96
C MET A 313 1.76 -1.42 23.73
N ASN A 314 0.87 -1.77 24.64
CA ASN A 314 0.05 -0.79 25.37
C ASN A 314 0.86 -0.08 26.48
N MET A 315 1.23 1.17 26.25
CA MET A 315 2.05 1.95 27.20
C MET A 315 1.33 2.41 28.45
N LYS A 316 0.02 2.24 28.53
CA LYS A 316 -0.74 2.41 29.79
C LYS A 316 -0.46 1.28 30.78
N LYS A 317 0.16 0.18 30.34
CA LYS A 317 0.56 -0.95 31.17
C LYS A 317 1.99 -0.79 31.67
N LYS A 318 2.20 -0.93 32.99
CA LYS A 318 3.46 -0.57 33.67
C LYS A 318 4.72 -1.18 33.03
N PRO A 319 4.84 -2.48 32.70
CA PRO A 319 6.05 -2.99 32.08
C PRO A 319 6.33 -2.35 30.71
N LEU A 320 5.28 -2.11 29.91
CA LEU A 320 5.36 -1.61 28.55
C LEU A 320 5.51 -0.09 28.47
N ALA A 321 5.32 0.63 29.58
CA ALA A 321 5.61 2.06 29.69
C ALA A 321 7.11 2.36 29.61
N ASP A 322 7.98 1.40 29.98
CA ASP A 322 9.43 1.55 29.94
C ASP A 322 9.97 1.29 28.52
N ALA A 323 10.58 2.29 27.92
CA ALA A 323 11.16 2.20 26.56
C ALA A 323 12.21 1.08 26.44
N ARG A 324 12.96 0.79 27.53
CA ARG A 324 13.95 -0.29 27.54
C ARG A 324 13.31 -1.66 27.37
N VAL A 325 12.15 -1.88 28.00
CA VAL A 325 11.38 -3.13 27.84
C VAL A 325 10.86 -3.25 26.42
N ARG A 326 10.29 -2.19 25.84
CA ARG A 326 9.80 -2.20 24.48
C ARG A 326 10.92 -2.45 23.47
N ARG A 327 12.07 -1.78 23.67
CA ARG A 327 13.26 -2.01 22.83
C ARG A 327 13.79 -3.44 22.97
N ALA A 328 13.81 -3.99 24.17
CA ALA A 328 14.19 -5.38 24.38
C ALA A 328 13.27 -6.35 23.63
N MET A 329 11.95 -6.12 23.69
CA MET A 329 10.98 -6.93 22.94
C MET A 329 11.18 -6.80 21.43
N HIS A 330 11.44 -5.58 20.92
CA HIS A 330 11.73 -5.33 19.52
C HIS A 330 12.98 -6.08 19.04
N LEU A 331 14.07 -6.06 19.84
CA LEU A 331 15.33 -6.73 19.55
C LEU A 331 15.23 -8.27 19.68
N ALA A 332 14.30 -8.77 20.47
CA ALA A 332 14.09 -10.21 20.66
C ALA A 332 13.38 -10.90 19.49
N MET A 333 12.92 -10.16 18.46
CA MET A 333 12.18 -10.71 17.32
C MET A 333 13.12 -11.17 16.21
N ASP A 334 13.17 -12.47 15.94
CA ASP A 334 13.77 -13.03 14.73
C ASP A 334 12.78 -12.89 13.55
N ARG A 335 12.91 -11.80 12.82
CA ARG A 335 12.03 -11.49 11.69
C ARG A 335 12.15 -12.48 10.54
N HIS A 336 13.35 -13.00 10.30
CA HIS A 336 13.58 -13.98 9.24
C HIS A 336 12.85 -15.29 9.55
N THR A 337 12.93 -15.77 10.79
CA THR A 337 12.18 -16.95 11.24
C THR A 337 10.67 -16.68 11.19
N LEU A 338 10.19 -15.49 11.60
CA LEU A 338 8.76 -15.14 11.51
C LEU A 338 8.24 -15.14 10.07
N ILE A 339 9.03 -14.67 9.11
CA ILE A 339 8.67 -14.72 7.68
C ILE A 339 8.62 -16.18 7.19
N GLU A 340 9.57 -17.00 7.59
CA GLU A 340 9.62 -18.42 7.21
C GLU A 340 8.42 -19.21 7.74
N VAL A 341 7.92 -18.90 8.94
CA VAL A 341 6.72 -19.50 9.55
C VAL A 341 5.47 -19.31 8.68
N VAL A 342 5.37 -18.21 7.93
CA VAL A 342 4.17 -17.87 7.14
C VAL A 342 4.38 -17.97 5.63
N LYS A 343 5.53 -18.45 5.16
CA LYS A 343 5.93 -18.44 3.74
C LYS A 343 4.95 -19.10 2.77
N ASP A 344 4.13 -20.02 3.26
CA ASP A 344 3.12 -20.72 2.46
C ASP A 344 1.70 -20.15 2.62
N THR A 345 1.52 -19.21 3.56
CA THR A 345 0.20 -18.60 3.83
C THR A 345 0.12 -17.15 3.35
N ALA A 346 1.23 -16.42 3.41
CA ALA A 346 1.26 -15.03 2.97
C ALA A 346 2.70 -14.62 2.54
N PRO A 347 2.84 -13.80 1.48
CA PRO A 347 4.13 -13.33 1.03
C PRO A 347 4.59 -12.14 1.89
N MET A 348 5.69 -12.33 2.60
CA MET A 348 6.21 -11.35 3.55
C MET A 348 7.70 -11.09 3.35
N GLN A 349 8.15 -9.92 3.80
CA GLN A 349 9.56 -9.53 3.80
C GLN A 349 9.91 -8.67 5.01
N VAL A 350 11.19 -8.57 5.32
CA VAL A 350 11.71 -7.73 6.41
C VAL A 350 11.43 -6.25 6.12
N GLY A 351 11.08 -5.51 7.16
CA GLY A 351 10.94 -4.07 7.12
C GLY A 351 11.05 -3.45 8.51
N GLY A 352 11.32 -2.15 8.55
CA GLY A 352 11.47 -1.35 9.77
C GLY A 352 10.20 -0.60 10.17
N PHE A 353 10.38 0.50 10.88
CA PHE A 353 9.29 1.38 11.31
C PHE A 353 8.69 2.21 10.17
N ASP A 354 9.42 2.42 9.11
CA ASP A 354 8.95 3.01 7.85
C ASP A 354 9.08 1.98 6.72
N TYR A 355 8.39 2.24 5.62
CA TYR A 355 8.39 1.37 4.44
C TYR A 355 9.76 1.40 3.75
N PRO A 356 10.56 0.32 3.82
CA PRO A 356 11.98 0.33 3.43
C PRO A 356 12.23 0.48 1.93
N PHE A 357 11.17 0.53 1.12
CA PHE A 357 11.24 0.71 -0.34
C PHE A 357 10.83 2.11 -0.76
N HIS A 358 10.54 3.00 0.19
CA HIS A 358 10.32 4.42 -0.11
C HIS A 358 11.68 5.14 -0.25
N PRO A 359 11.84 6.07 -1.22
CA PRO A 359 13.13 6.74 -1.46
C PRO A 359 13.69 7.54 -0.27
N MET A 360 12.82 7.95 0.66
CA MET A 360 13.21 8.72 1.86
C MET A 360 13.54 7.83 3.06
N SER A 361 13.09 6.58 3.09
CA SER A 361 13.28 5.66 4.21
C SER A 361 14.67 5.01 4.19
N THR A 362 15.09 4.42 5.31
CA THR A 362 16.30 3.60 5.38
C THR A 362 16.16 2.41 4.43
N PRO A 363 17.06 2.25 3.43
CA PRO A 363 16.99 1.12 2.51
C PRO A 363 17.12 -0.22 3.23
N LEU A 364 16.46 -1.26 2.71
CA LEU A 364 16.48 -2.61 3.30
C LEU A 364 17.91 -3.12 3.58
N ALA A 365 18.83 -2.93 2.65
CA ALA A 365 20.23 -3.36 2.80
C ALA A 365 20.97 -2.66 3.97
N GLU A 366 20.58 -1.45 4.34
CA GLU A 366 21.11 -0.76 5.53
C GLU A 366 20.35 -1.16 6.79
N LEU A 367 19.03 -1.38 6.68
CA LEU A 367 18.21 -1.86 7.78
C LEU A 367 18.71 -3.23 8.28
N GLU A 368 19.03 -4.17 7.39
CA GLU A 368 19.53 -5.50 7.72
C GLU A 368 20.89 -5.51 8.42
N LYS A 369 21.59 -4.37 8.48
CA LYS A 369 22.82 -4.21 9.30
C LYS A 369 22.51 -3.79 10.74
N LYS A 370 21.32 -3.24 11.02
CA LYS A 370 20.91 -2.82 12.36
C LYS A 370 20.57 -4.04 13.24
N LEU A 371 20.78 -3.90 14.55
CA LEU A 371 20.39 -4.93 15.53
C LEU A 371 18.89 -5.22 15.46
N GLY A 372 18.53 -6.50 15.53
CA GLY A 372 17.14 -6.97 15.44
C GLY A 372 16.65 -7.23 14.00
N TYR A 373 17.41 -6.84 12.96
CA TYR A 373 17.09 -7.12 11.56
C TYR A 373 18.07 -8.08 10.89
N GLN A 374 19.16 -8.39 11.56
CA GLN A 374 20.19 -9.32 11.08
C GLN A 374 19.69 -10.76 11.11
N ARG A 375 20.25 -11.62 10.26
CA ARG A 375 19.96 -13.06 10.30
C ARG A 375 20.50 -13.74 11.56
N ASP A 376 21.65 -13.31 12.06
CA ASP A 376 22.14 -13.74 13.38
C ASP A 376 21.52 -12.87 14.46
N ILE A 377 20.50 -13.39 15.12
CA ILE A 377 19.76 -12.71 16.18
C ILE A 377 20.52 -12.63 17.54
N LYS A 378 21.60 -13.41 17.71
CA LYS A 378 22.29 -13.51 19.01
C LYS A 378 22.77 -12.18 19.59
N PRO A 379 23.40 -11.26 18.82
CA PRO A 379 23.79 -9.96 19.35
C PRO A 379 22.59 -9.13 19.83
N ALA A 380 21.48 -9.17 19.09
CA ALA A 380 20.26 -8.46 19.44
C ALA A 380 19.61 -9.02 20.71
N VAL A 381 19.59 -10.34 20.89
CA VAL A 381 19.10 -11.01 22.10
C VAL A 381 19.98 -10.68 23.31
N GLN A 382 21.29 -10.60 23.15
CA GLN A 382 22.20 -10.19 24.24
C GLN A 382 21.88 -8.76 24.71
N GLU A 383 21.70 -7.83 23.78
CA GLU A 383 21.32 -6.46 24.10
C GLU A 383 19.93 -6.39 24.72
N ALA A 384 18.97 -7.17 24.22
CA ALA A 384 17.64 -7.26 24.78
C ALA A 384 17.65 -7.71 26.25
N ARG A 385 18.46 -8.73 26.58
CA ARG A 385 18.62 -9.20 27.96
C ARG A 385 19.27 -8.13 28.85
N ARG A 386 20.24 -7.39 28.33
CA ARG A 386 20.87 -6.26 29.04
C ARG A 386 19.82 -5.20 29.39
N LEU A 387 19.02 -4.79 28.42
CA LEU A 387 17.95 -3.81 28.61
C LEU A 387 16.89 -4.27 29.62
N MET A 388 16.47 -5.55 29.57
CA MET A 388 15.55 -6.12 30.55
C MET A 388 16.10 -6.05 31.98
N LYS A 389 17.39 -6.37 32.16
CA LYS A 389 18.08 -6.27 33.46
C LYS A 389 18.11 -4.82 33.96
N GLU A 390 18.45 -3.86 33.10
CA GLU A 390 18.52 -2.44 33.45
C GLU A 390 17.13 -1.84 33.76
N ALA A 391 16.08 -2.37 33.13
CA ALA A 391 14.69 -2.00 33.41
C ALA A 391 14.14 -2.63 34.70
N GLY A 392 14.91 -3.50 35.39
CA GLY A 392 14.50 -4.19 36.59
C GLY A 392 13.71 -5.49 36.37
N TYR A 393 13.69 -5.99 35.11
CA TYR A 393 12.98 -7.22 34.74
C TYR A 393 13.93 -8.36 34.36
N ALA A 394 15.04 -8.51 35.07
CA ALA A 394 16.01 -9.59 34.82
C ALA A 394 15.38 -11.01 34.92
N GLN A 395 14.32 -11.16 35.72
CA GLN A 395 13.57 -12.42 35.89
C GLN A 395 12.44 -12.59 34.85
N GLY A 396 12.30 -11.63 33.93
CA GLY A 396 11.24 -11.60 32.92
C GLY A 396 9.93 -10.97 33.38
N ILE A 397 8.90 -11.09 32.55
CA ILE A 397 7.55 -10.58 32.78
C ILE A 397 6.57 -11.72 32.54
N LYS A 398 5.52 -11.82 33.34
CA LYS A 398 4.54 -12.91 33.24
C LYS A 398 3.14 -12.38 32.99
N GLY A 399 2.36 -13.16 32.20
CA GLY A 399 0.91 -13.01 32.09
C GLY A 399 0.44 -11.85 31.23
N LEU A 400 1.26 -11.36 30.26
CA LEU A 400 0.79 -10.34 29.33
C LEU A 400 -0.36 -10.87 28.46
N ASP A 401 -1.45 -10.12 28.34
CA ASP A 401 -2.56 -10.41 27.45
C ASP A 401 -2.16 -10.06 26.00
N PHE A 402 -2.10 -11.06 25.13
CA PHE A 402 -1.72 -10.89 23.74
C PHE A 402 -2.93 -11.11 22.82
N VAL A 403 -3.55 -10.03 22.40
CA VAL A 403 -4.72 -10.02 21.53
C VAL A 403 -4.31 -10.29 20.08
N VAL A 404 -4.83 -11.38 19.54
CA VAL A 404 -4.50 -11.89 18.20
C VAL A 404 -5.71 -11.76 17.29
N ARG A 405 -5.56 -11.06 16.16
CA ARG A 405 -6.58 -10.99 15.13
C ARG A 405 -6.82 -12.38 14.53
N ASP A 406 -8.09 -12.80 14.42
CA ASP A 406 -8.46 -14.10 13.85
C ASP A 406 -8.19 -14.16 12.34
N ALA A 407 -6.95 -14.45 12.00
CA ALA A 407 -6.50 -14.82 10.66
C ALA A 407 -5.31 -15.79 10.81
N ASN A 408 -5.18 -16.72 9.87
CA ASN A 408 -4.21 -17.80 10.00
C ASN A 408 -2.76 -17.30 10.19
N THR A 409 -2.36 -16.31 9.39
CA THR A 409 -1.03 -15.69 9.48
C THR A 409 -0.75 -15.12 10.87
N PHE A 410 -1.71 -14.39 11.47
CA PHE A 410 -1.53 -13.80 12.81
C PHE A 410 -1.50 -14.85 13.91
N LYS A 411 -2.28 -15.92 13.79
CA LYS A 411 -2.25 -17.04 14.75
C LYS A 411 -0.90 -17.75 14.73
N LEU A 412 -0.35 -18.02 13.56
CA LEU A 412 0.99 -18.61 13.41
C LEU A 412 2.08 -17.70 14.00
N TRP A 413 2.04 -16.41 13.70
CA TRP A 413 2.99 -15.46 14.27
C TRP A 413 2.84 -15.30 15.78
N ALA A 414 1.62 -15.25 16.30
CA ALA A 414 1.42 -15.09 17.75
C ALA A 414 2.06 -16.22 18.55
N VAL A 415 1.95 -17.47 18.08
CA VAL A 415 2.61 -18.63 18.70
C VAL A 415 4.13 -18.52 18.59
N ALA A 416 4.67 -18.15 17.43
CA ALA A 416 6.11 -18.00 17.24
C ALA A 416 6.67 -16.83 18.08
N ILE A 417 5.98 -15.68 18.12
CA ILE A 417 6.37 -14.50 18.91
C ILE A 417 6.32 -14.84 20.42
N GLN A 418 5.28 -15.53 20.88
CA GLN A 418 5.16 -15.98 22.27
C GLN A 418 6.39 -16.85 22.66
N ALA A 419 6.78 -17.79 21.80
CA ALA A 419 7.94 -18.64 22.03
C ALA A 419 9.25 -17.83 22.06
N MET A 420 9.47 -16.93 21.11
CA MET A 420 10.65 -16.05 21.05
C MET A 420 10.77 -15.14 22.28
N LEU A 421 9.67 -14.50 22.69
CA LEU A 421 9.65 -13.66 23.88
C LEU A 421 10.01 -14.45 25.14
N LYS A 422 9.50 -15.67 25.26
CA LYS A 422 9.82 -16.56 26.37
C LYS A 422 11.28 -17.02 26.36
N GLU A 423 11.77 -17.47 25.22
CA GLU A 423 13.12 -18.02 25.08
C GLU A 423 14.20 -16.93 25.19
N HIS A 424 14.00 -15.81 24.52
CA HIS A 424 15.02 -14.77 24.41
C HIS A 424 15.11 -13.88 25.65
N ILE A 425 13.99 -13.50 26.23
CA ILE A 425 13.93 -12.48 27.30
C ILE A 425 12.98 -12.83 28.47
N ASN A 426 12.54 -14.09 28.56
CA ASN A 426 11.69 -14.64 29.61
C ASN A 426 10.36 -13.86 29.82
N ILE A 427 9.71 -13.41 28.71
CA ILE A 427 8.38 -12.81 28.75
C ILE A 427 7.33 -13.87 28.42
N GLU A 428 6.34 -14.05 29.29
CA GLU A 428 5.21 -14.97 29.11
C GLU A 428 3.94 -14.21 28.74
N CYS A 429 3.32 -14.64 27.63
CA CYS A 429 2.08 -14.05 27.11
C CYS A 429 0.95 -15.08 27.08
N ASN A 430 -0.29 -14.64 27.28
CA ASN A 430 -1.50 -15.42 27.09
C ASN A 430 -2.16 -14.99 25.79
N LEU A 431 -2.28 -15.92 24.81
CA LEU A 431 -2.86 -15.62 23.52
C LEU A 431 -4.39 -15.58 23.61
N ARG A 432 -4.99 -14.49 23.13
CA ARG A 432 -6.45 -14.30 23.06
C ARG A 432 -6.84 -13.95 21.62
N VAL A 433 -7.40 -14.93 20.90
CA VAL A 433 -7.83 -14.77 19.51
C VAL A 433 -9.21 -14.11 19.47
N VAL A 434 -9.35 -13.06 18.67
CA VAL A 434 -10.60 -12.31 18.51
C VAL A 434 -10.89 -12.03 17.04
N GLN A 435 -12.17 -11.94 16.68
CA GLN A 435 -12.60 -11.57 15.33
C GLN A 435 -12.07 -10.19 14.94
N ILE A 436 -11.86 -9.95 13.64
CA ILE A 436 -11.23 -8.73 13.14
C ILE A 436 -11.94 -7.44 13.62
N SER A 437 -13.27 -7.42 13.63
CA SER A 437 -14.05 -6.27 14.12
C SER A 437 -13.76 -5.99 15.60
N ASN A 438 -13.75 -7.04 16.39
CA ASN A 438 -13.51 -6.96 17.85
C ASN A 438 -12.05 -6.62 18.16
N TRP A 439 -11.10 -7.00 17.31
CA TRP A 439 -9.70 -6.63 17.50
C TRP A 439 -9.51 -5.11 17.55
N PHE A 440 -10.13 -4.38 16.63
CA PHE A 440 -10.06 -2.91 16.61
C PHE A 440 -10.77 -2.27 17.80
N GLU A 441 -11.85 -2.88 18.28
CA GLU A 441 -12.56 -2.43 19.49
C GLU A 441 -11.71 -2.66 20.75
N GLU A 442 -11.17 -3.85 20.93
CA GLU A 442 -10.33 -4.22 22.08
C GLU A 442 -9.07 -3.35 22.15
N VAL A 443 -8.34 -3.25 21.05
CA VAL A 443 -7.07 -2.53 21.01
C VAL A 443 -7.29 -1.02 21.01
N GLY A 444 -8.29 -0.50 20.29
CA GLY A 444 -8.68 0.90 20.34
C GLY A 444 -9.22 1.33 21.71
N GLY A 445 -9.88 0.43 22.43
CA GLY A 445 -10.35 0.64 23.81
C GLY A 445 -9.27 0.47 24.89
N GLY A 446 -8.07 -0.02 24.54
CA GLY A 446 -6.97 -0.26 25.48
C GLY A 446 -7.07 -1.55 26.28
N ASN A 447 -7.92 -2.50 25.87
CA ASN A 447 -8.16 -3.78 26.54
C ASN A 447 -7.14 -4.85 26.07
N PHE A 448 -5.85 -4.54 26.14
CA PHE A 448 -4.77 -5.42 25.72
C PHE A 448 -3.46 -5.02 26.42
N ASP A 449 -2.48 -5.92 26.44
CA ASP A 449 -1.09 -5.61 26.70
C ASP A 449 -0.30 -5.61 25.38
N LEU A 450 -0.41 -6.69 24.60
CA LEU A 450 0.12 -6.81 23.26
C LEU A 450 -1.02 -7.06 22.26
N GLY A 451 -0.92 -6.52 21.04
CA GLY A 451 -1.92 -6.76 19.99
C GLY A 451 -1.25 -6.93 18.64
N ILE A 452 -1.57 -8.00 17.88
CA ILE A 452 -1.02 -8.21 16.54
C ILE A 452 -2.06 -8.05 15.45
N SER A 453 -1.74 -7.24 14.43
CA SER A 453 -2.55 -7.01 13.24
C SER A 453 -1.72 -6.40 12.11
N ALA A 454 -2.40 -5.97 11.04
CA ALA A 454 -1.83 -5.20 9.94
C ALA A 454 -2.37 -3.77 9.93
N ILE A 455 -1.54 -2.82 9.54
CA ILE A 455 -1.97 -1.47 9.17
C ILE A 455 -1.44 -1.10 7.79
N VAL A 456 -2.18 -0.25 7.11
CA VAL A 456 -1.85 0.25 5.78
C VAL A 456 -1.76 1.77 5.82
N SER A 457 -0.78 2.32 5.10
CA SER A 457 -0.75 3.75 4.80
C SER A 457 -1.76 4.06 3.70
N THR A 458 -2.38 5.23 3.75
CA THR A 458 -3.28 5.73 2.70
C THR A 458 -2.52 6.49 1.62
N LEU A 459 -1.30 6.90 1.93
CA LEU A 459 -0.38 7.56 1.03
C LEU A 459 1.03 7.03 1.33
N MET A 460 1.77 6.61 0.31
CA MET A 460 3.17 6.22 0.48
C MET A 460 4.04 7.48 0.65
N ASP A 461 4.03 8.00 1.85
CA ASP A 461 4.85 9.15 2.26
C ASP A 461 5.13 9.09 3.76
N PRO A 462 6.36 9.36 4.24
CA PRO A 462 6.69 9.33 5.67
C PRO A 462 5.80 10.20 6.55
N SER A 463 5.32 11.35 6.06
CA SER A 463 4.38 12.19 6.80
C SER A 463 3.09 11.45 7.15
N ASP A 464 2.58 10.60 6.25
CA ASP A 464 1.37 9.81 6.52
C ASP A 464 1.65 8.75 7.59
N TYR A 465 2.75 7.98 7.48
CA TYR A 465 3.09 6.95 8.46
C TYR A 465 3.36 7.54 9.84
N PHE A 466 4.20 8.57 9.89
CA PHE A 466 4.64 9.16 11.16
C PHE A 466 3.50 9.85 11.89
N THR A 467 2.58 10.47 11.16
CA THR A 467 1.42 11.12 11.76
C THR A 467 0.34 10.10 12.15
N ALA A 468 -0.01 9.18 11.25
CA ALA A 468 -1.14 8.27 11.48
C ALA A 468 -0.82 7.15 12.49
N TRP A 469 0.42 6.62 12.47
CA TRP A 469 0.79 5.45 13.27
C TRP A 469 1.47 5.81 14.58
N TYR A 470 2.26 6.88 14.59
CA TYR A 470 3.11 7.26 15.72
C TYR A 470 2.79 8.65 16.27
N GLY A 471 2.01 9.47 15.58
CA GLY A 471 1.58 10.78 16.06
C GLY A 471 0.78 10.68 17.36
N LYS A 472 0.88 11.68 18.24
CA LYS A 472 0.18 11.71 19.54
C LYS A 472 -1.32 11.45 19.40
N ASP A 473 -1.95 12.07 18.40
CA ASP A 473 -3.38 11.96 18.10
C ASP A 473 -3.62 11.13 16.82
N GLY A 474 -2.63 10.34 16.42
CA GLY A 474 -2.70 9.49 15.23
C GLY A 474 -3.80 8.43 15.35
N PRO A 475 -4.67 8.29 14.34
CA PRO A 475 -5.84 7.40 14.42
C PRO A 475 -5.47 5.91 14.54
N GLN A 476 -4.22 5.55 14.32
CA GLN A 476 -3.69 4.18 14.42
C GLN A 476 -2.59 4.05 15.49
N ASN A 477 -2.40 5.07 16.34
CA ASN A 477 -1.52 5.00 17.49
C ASN A 477 -2.19 4.24 18.63
N TYR A 478 -2.46 2.96 18.42
CA TYR A 478 -3.07 2.08 19.42
C TYR A 478 -2.17 1.85 20.67
N SER A 479 -0.88 2.13 20.54
CA SER A 479 0.07 1.99 21.66
C SER A 479 -0.04 3.08 22.71
N TYR A 480 -0.77 4.16 22.42
CA TYR A 480 -0.81 5.37 23.25
C TYR A 480 0.57 6.01 23.46
N TRP A 481 1.48 5.77 22.50
CA TRP A 481 2.83 6.31 22.54
C TRP A 481 2.84 7.81 22.32
N THR A 482 3.72 8.47 23.06
CA THR A 482 3.98 9.89 22.86
C THR A 482 5.45 10.19 23.13
N ASN A 483 6.08 10.90 22.20
CA ASN A 483 7.46 11.33 22.30
C ASN A 483 7.56 12.77 21.76
N PRO A 484 7.79 13.78 22.62
CA PRO A 484 7.82 15.19 22.19
C PRO A 484 8.83 15.45 21.07
N ALA A 485 10.05 14.88 21.17
CA ALA A 485 11.08 15.07 20.16
C ALA A 485 10.68 14.50 18.79
N PHE A 486 9.96 13.37 18.77
CA PHE A 486 9.41 12.79 17.55
C PHE A 486 8.30 13.67 16.96
N HIS A 487 7.41 14.21 17.79
CA HIS A 487 6.33 15.09 17.32
C HIS A 487 6.85 16.39 16.75
N ASP A 488 7.86 17.00 17.38
CA ASP A 488 8.53 18.19 16.84
C ASP A 488 9.21 17.88 15.50
N LEU A 489 9.80 16.69 15.38
CA LEU A 489 10.45 16.24 14.16
C LEU A 489 9.43 15.96 13.04
N THR A 490 8.29 15.35 13.33
CA THR A 490 7.23 15.13 12.32
C THR A 490 6.67 16.45 11.80
N ASN A 491 6.49 17.46 12.65
CA ASN A 491 6.12 18.80 12.22
C ASN A 491 7.16 19.44 11.28
N GLN A 492 8.46 19.17 11.48
CA GLN A 492 9.51 19.63 10.56
C GLN A 492 9.46 18.87 9.23
N ILE A 493 9.31 17.55 9.26
CA ILE A 493 9.15 16.71 8.04
C ILE A 493 7.97 17.17 7.19
N ASP A 494 6.87 17.56 7.84
CA ASP A 494 5.64 17.99 7.19
C ASP A 494 5.75 19.36 6.50
N ARG A 495 6.72 20.17 6.89
CA ARG A 495 6.94 21.53 6.36
C ARG A 495 8.21 21.66 5.49
N GLU A 496 9.12 20.68 5.54
CA GLU A 496 10.37 20.72 4.77
C GLU A 496 10.11 20.47 3.28
N LEU A 497 10.47 21.45 2.46
CA LEU A 497 10.25 21.44 1.02
C LEU A 497 11.45 20.91 0.23
N ASP A 498 12.63 20.82 0.84
CA ASP A 498 13.81 20.22 0.23
C ASP A 498 13.86 18.72 0.53
N ASP A 499 13.86 17.90 -0.51
CA ASP A 499 13.77 16.44 -0.39
C ASP A 499 14.97 15.83 0.35
N ASN A 500 16.19 16.40 0.21
CA ASN A 500 17.37 15.86 0.90
C ASN A 500 17.32 16.18 2.40
N ARG A 501 16.95 17.39 2.78
CA ARG A 501 16.76 17.76 4.19
C ARG A 501 15.61 16.98 4.80
N ARG A 502 14.51 16.82 4.07
CA ARG A 502 13.36 16.01 4.50
C ARG A 502 13.75 14.56 4.74
N LYS A 503 14.52 13.95 3.83
CA LYS A 503 15.06 12.60 4.00
C LYS A 503 15.91 12.47 5.26
N ALA A 504 16.79 13.43 5.53
CA ALA A 504 17.61 13.42 6.76
C ALA A 504 16.76 13.52 8.03
N LEU A 505 15.64 14.26 8.01
CA LEU A 505 14.69 14.31 9.12
C LEU A 505 13.94 12.98 9.29
N VAL A 506 13.54 12.33 8.18
CA VAL A 506 12.90 11.00 8.22
C VAL A 506 13.81 9.97 8.89
N HIS A 507 15.09 9.90 8.49
CA HIS A 507 16.05 8.98 9.12
C HIS A 507 16.23 9.24 10.62
N LYS A 508 16.22 10.51 11.07
CA LYS A 508 16.22 10.83 12.51
C LYS A 508 14.97 10.32 13.20
N GLY A 509 13.81 10.39 12.52
CA GLY A 509 12.56 9.82 13.04
C GLY A 509 12.63 8.31 13.21
N GLU A 510 13.15 7.60 12.20
CA GLU A 510 13.39 6.16 12.29
C GLU A 510 14.33 5.80 13.46
N ASP A 511 15.40 6.58 13.68
CA ASP A 511 16.33 6.33 14.79
C ASP A 511 15.66 6.55 16.17
N ILE A 512 14.74 7.51 16.32
CA ILE A 512 13.95 7.67 17.54
C ILE A 512 13.07 6.44 17.77
N LEU A 513 12.38 5.96 16.72
CA LEU A 513 11.52 4.78 16.79
C LEU A 513 12.30 3.49 17.11
N GLU A 514 13.54 3.36 16.66
CA GLU A 514 14.43 2.25 17.03
C GLU A 514 14.81 2.27 18.52
N GLN A 515 14.98 3.44 19.11
CA GLN A 515 15.35 3.57 20.53
C GLN A 515 14.15 3.49 21.47
N ASP A 516 12.99 3.97 21.04
CA ASP A 516 11.76 4.08 21.79
C ASP A 516 10.56 3.53 20.97
N PRO A 517 10.54 2.21 20.68
CA PRO A 517 9.58 1.63 19.76
C PRO A 517 8.13 1.70 20.28
N PRO A 518 7.21 2.31 19.53
CA PRO A 518 5.77 2.30 19.85
C PRO A 518 5.10 0.96 19.53
N LEU A 519 5.65 0.24 18.56
CA LEU A 519 5.21 -1.08 18.13
C LEU A 519 6.43 -1.89 17.68
N ILE A 520 6.25 -3.17 17.43
CA ILE A 520 7.29 -4.04 16.86
C ILE A 520 6.94 -4.32 15.40
N PRO A 521 7.68 -3.78 14.42
CA PRO A 521 7.54 -4.19 13.03
C PRO A 521 7.90 -5.67 12.90
N VAL A 522 6.95 -6.49 12.42
CA VAL A 522 7.17 -7.93 12.19
C VAL A 522 7.63 -8.16 10.76
N ALA A 523 6.83 -7.70 9.79
CA ALA A 523 7.10 -7.85 8.38
C ALA A 523 6.30 -6.85 7.56
N TYR A 524 6.68 -6.67 6.29
CA TYR A 524 5.87 -6.00 5.28
C TYR A 524 5.30 -7.02 4.31
N GLU A 525 4.05 -6.79 3.88
CA GLU A 525 3.38 -7.63 2.91
C GLU A 525 3.94 -7.42 1.50
N GLN A 526 4.04 -8.51 0.74
CA GLN A 526 4.24 -8.47 -0.69
C GLN A 526 2.93 -8.80 -1.41
N ILE A 527 2.83 -8.40 -2.65
CA ILE A 527 1.74 -8.79 -3.56
C ILE A 527 2.30 -9.78 -4.58
N TYR A 528 1.58 -10.86 -4.77
CA TYR A 528 1.84 -11.88 -5.78
C TYR A 528 0.74 -11.83 -6.82
N ASP A 529 1.08 -11.34 -8.00
CA ASP A 529 0.21 -11.29 -9.17
C ASP A 529 0.65 -12.32 -10.22
N ALA A 530 -0.31 -12.86 -10.97
CA ALA A 530 -0.04 -13.69 -12.15
C ALA A 530 -1.12 -13.47 -13.21
N TRP A 531 -0.73 -13.62 -14.48
CA TRP A 531 -1.62 -13.45 -15.63
C TRP A 531 -1.21 -14.34 -16.81
N TYR A 532 -2.18 -14.71 -17.62
CA TYR A 532 -1.91 -15.37 -18.88
C TYR A 532 -1.29 -14.41 -19.90
N ASN A 533 -0.34 -14.87 -20.70
CA ASN A 533 0.44 -14.05 -21.65
C ASN A 533 -0.42 -13.40 -22.77
N LYS A 534 -1.67 -13.79 -22.90
CA LYS A 534 -2.65 -13.09 -23.72
C LYS A 534 -3.07 -11.72 -23.17
N VAL A 535 -2.79 -11.43 -21.90
CA VAL A 535 -3.08 -10.14 -21.24
C VAL A 535 -1.87 -9.25 -21.36
N HIS A 536 -2.03 -8.10 -21.97
CA HIS A 536 -0.99 -7.12 -22.21
C HIS A 536 -1.37 -5.76 -21.65
N GLY A 537 -0.40 -4.84 -21.51
CA GLY A 537 -0.62 -3.47 -21.06
C GLY A 537 -0.84 -3.33 -19.55
N GLN A 538 -0.87 -4.43 -18.79
CA GLN A 538 -0.81 -4.39 -17.33
C GLN A 538 0.64 -4.10 -16.89
N ASN A 539 0.77 -3.37 -15.80
CA ASN A 539 2.07 -3.09 -15.21
C ASN A 539 1.96 -3.12 -13.68
N PRO A 540 2.00 -4.31 -13.07
CA PRO A 540 1.92 -4.46 -11.63
C PRO A 540 3.03 -3.68 -10.94
N SER A 541 2.69 -2.91 -9.93
CA SER A 541 3.63 -2.12 -9.15
C SER A 541 3.17 -2.00 -7.71
N THR A 542 4.05 -1.53 -6.84
CA THR A 542 3.76 -1.27 -5.43
C THR A 542 2.52 -0.38 -5.22
N TYR A 543 2.29 0.57 -6.11
CA TYR A 543 1.16 1.50 -6.02
C TYR A 543 -0.13 0.96 -6.63
N PHE A 544 -0.04 -0.12 -7.40
CA PHE A 544 -1.18 -0.67 -8.11
C PHE A 544 -2.26 -1.19 -7.17
N GLY A 545 -3.48 -0.66 -7.27
CA GLY A 545 -4.68 -1.13 -6.58
C GLY A 545 -4.84 -0.72 -5.12
N ILE A 546 -3.82 -0.11 -4.48
CA ILE A 546 -3.94 0.45 -3.14
C ILE A 546 -3.86 1.97 -3.17
N TYR A 547 -2.92 2.50 -3.93
CA TYR A 547 -2.64 3.93 -3.98
C TYR A 547 -3.12 4.57 -5.28
N ASP A 548 -3.46 3.76 -6.30
CA ASP A 548 -3.96 4.24 -7.59
C ASP A 548 -5.28 3.58 -7.97
N VAL A 549 -5.97 4.20 -8.90
CA VAL A 549 -7.17 3.65 -9.54
C VAL A 549 -6.75 2.59 -10.55
N VAL A 550 -7.15 1.34 -10.32
CA VAL A 550 -6.92 0.24 -11.27
C VAL A 550 -8.00 0.31 -12.34
N ARG A 551 -7.75 1.06 -13.40
CA ARG A 551 -8.78 1.33 -14.42
C ARG A 551 -8.86 0.31 -15.53
N TRP A 552 -7.81 -0.51 -15.74
CA TRP A 552 -7.69 -1.47 -16.83
C TRP A 552 -7.80 -0.86 -18.25
N ASP A 553 -7.71 0.46 -18.36
CA ASP A 553 -7.88 1.22 -19.59
C ASP A 553 -6.78 0.91 -20.64
N GLN A 554 -5.56 0.59 -20.21
CA GLN A 554 -4.41 0.24 -21.06
C GLN A 554 -4.33 -1.25 -21.41
N VAL A 555 -5.15 -2.10 -20.78
CA VAL A 555 -5.07 -3.56 -20.95
C VAL A 555 -5.75 -4.00 -22.24
N TRP A 556 -5.10 -4.92 -22.96
CA TRP A 556 -5.62 -5.53 -24.17
C TRP A 556 -5.29 -7.02 -24.23
N LEU A 557 -5.99 -7.73 -25.10
CA LEU A 557 -5.92 -9.19 -25.23
C LEU A 557 -5.48 -9.62 -26.62
N THR A 558 -4.68 -10.73 -26.69
CA THR A 558 -4.33 -11.42 -27.96
C THR A 558 -5.11 -12.69 -28.15
#